data_ec44ad14d6cd02e45917525d08097543
#
_entry.id   ec44ad14d6cd02e45917525d08097543
#
_cell.length_a   1.000
_cell.length_b   1.000
_cell.length_c   1.000
_cell.angle_alpha   90.00
_cell.angle_beta   90.00
_cell.angle_gamma   90.00
#
_symmetry.space_group_name_H-M   'P 1'
#
loop_
_entity.id
_entity.type
_entity.pdbx_description
1 polymer ?
#
loop_
_entity_poly.entity_id
_entity_poly.type
_entity_poly.pdbx_seq_one_letter_code
_entity_poly.pdbx_strand_id
1 'polypeptide(L)'
;MSNVSFSSLLCEKAEQYFQAARPYFGGREQEILENLNQCNDNQKVCMKYLYGTMPISDIANYDFSLFLKYVDHALFLRENTPWCKDIPEDIFLNHVLYYRINNEDIVDCRRDFYNLCWPRLVNAGKTSSMKEAALELNYWCFENATYRLTDERTANPLTVLRCAYGRCGEESTFATTVFRSVGIPTRQIYTPRWPHCDDNHAWIEVWCDGDWHYLGACEPEEVLDKGWFTAAASRAMIIHSRMFSDYVENEEIVTHEGLTTICNELKRYADTQTFSVKVVDNG
;
A
#
# COMPACT_ATOMS: atom_id res chain seq x y z
N MET A 1 8.51 -11.70 24.59
CA MET A 1 8.39 -10.23 24.56
C MET A 1 8.71 -9.82 23.13
N SER A 2 7.85 -9.00 22.52
CA SER A 2 8.09 -8.49 21.14
C SER A 2 9.38 -7.70 21.10
N ASN A 3 10.24 -7.97 20.11
CA ASN A 3 11.48 -7.22 19.88
C ASN A 3 11.25 -5.98 18.98
N VAL A 4 10.01 -5.73 18.57
CA VAL A 4 9.64 -4.53 17.81
C VAL A 4 9.61 -3.34 18.76
N SER A 5 10.28 -2.27 18.37
CA SER A 5 10.17 -0.96 19.02
C SER A 5 10.07 0.10 17.93
N PHE A 6 9.23 1.09 18.16
CA PHE A 6 9.10 2.25 17.29
C PHE A 6 9.84 3.45 17.87
N SER A 7 10.29 4.34 16.99
CA SER A 7 10.95 5.57 17.39
C SER A 7 10.02 6.48 18.22
N SER A 8 10.58 7.30 19.10
CA SER A 8 9.79 8.31 19.84
C SER A 8 9.08 9.28 18.88
N LEU A 9 9.73 9.63 17.77
CA LEU A 9 9.15 10.50 16.75
C LEU A 9 7.87 9.89 16.17
N LEU A 10 7.88 8.60 15.82
CA LEU A 10 6.69 7.93 15.31
C LEU A 10 5.59 7.85 16.38
N CYS A 11 5.95 7.52 17.63
CA CYS A 11 4.97 7.47 18.72
C CYS A 11 4.27 8.83 18.92
N GLU A 12 5.02 9.92 18.87
CA GLU A 12 4.49 11.29 18.96
C GLU A 12 3.59 11.63 17.74
N LYS A 13 4.02 11.28 16.55
CA LYS A 13 3.23 11.51 15.31
C LYS A 13 1.93 10.72 15.30
N ALA A 14 1.96 9.44 15.67
CA ALA A 14 0.76 8.62 15.75
C ALA A 14 -0.24 9.18 16.78
N GLU A 15 0.24 9.69 17.93
CA GLU A 15 -0.59 10.36 18.91
C GLU A 15 -1.19 11.65 18.35
N GLN A 16 -0.40 12.49 17.66
CA GLN A 16 -0.88 13.74 17.05
C GLN A 16 -1.98 13.48 16.02
N TYR A 17 -1.77 12.52 15.12
CA TYR A 17 -2.78 12.13 14.13
C TYR A 17 -4.06 11.62 14.80
N PHE A 18 -3.92 10.77 15.80
CA PHE A 18 -5.06 10.21 16.52
C PHE A 18 -5.87 11.32 17.21
N GLN A 19 -5.22 12.25 17.90
CA GLN A 19 -5.92 13.35 18.58
C GLN A 19 -6.60 14.30 17.58
N ALA A 20 -5.99 14.54 16.42
CA ALA A 20 -6.59 15.34 15.35
C ALA A 20 -7.82 14.67 14.73
N ALA A 21 -7.84 13.33 14.64
CA ALA A 21 -8.95 12.57 14.08
C ALA A 21 -10.11 12.32 15.07
N ARG A 22 -9.88 12.40 16.38
CA ARG A 22 -10.88 12.11 17.42
C ARG A 22 -12.23 12.79 17.23
N PRO A 23 -12.32 14.09 16.85
CA PRO A 23 -13.60 14.73 16.60
C PRO A 23 -14.49 14.04 15.55
N TYR A 24 -13.89 13.22 14.67
CA TYR A 24 -14.58 12.49 13.62
C TYR A 24 -14.99 11.06 14.02
N PHE A 25 -14.64 10.59 15.21
CA PHE A 25 -15.02 9.24 15.69
C PHE A 25 -16.52 9.14 16.03
N GLY A 26 -17.16 10.28 16.31
CA GLY A 26 -18.60 10.31 16.60
C GLY A 26 -19.00 9.39 17.75
N GLY A 27 -20.07 8.63 17.57
CA GLY A 27 -20.57 7.70 18.60
C GLY A 27 -19.65 6.49 18.89
N ARG A 28 -18.57 6.29 18.11
CA ARG A 28 -17.62 5.20 18.30
C ARG A 28 -16.42 5.55 19.18
N GLU A 29 -16.28 6.82 19.59
CA GLU A 29 -15.10 7.28 20.34
C GLU A 29 -14.84 6.45 21.59
N GLN A 30 -15.85 6.22 22.40
CA GLN A 30 -15.73 5.46 23.64
C GLN A 30 -15.28 4.02 23.37
N GLU A 31 -15.91 3.34 22.41
CA GLU A 31 -15.54 1.98 21.98
C GLU A 31 -14.07 1.90 21.52
N ILE A 32 -13.63 2.85 20.70
CA ILE A 32 -12.26 2.91 20.21
C ILE A 32 -11.27 3.08 21.34
N LEU A 33 -11.53 3.99 22.29
CA LEU A 33 -10.66 4.22 23.44
C LEU A 33 -10.60 3.02 24.39
N GLU A 34 -11.72 2.36 24.66
CA GLU A 34 -11.77 1.16 25.48
C GLU A 34 -10.97 0.00 24.87
N ASN A 35 -11.10 -0.23 23.56
CA ASN A 35 -10.35 -1.24 22.85
C ASN A 35 -8.84 -0.92 22.80
N LEU A 36 -8.47 0.35 22.56
CA LEU A 36 -7.07 0.77 22.61
C LEU A 36 -6.42 0.51 23.98
N ASN A 37 -7.15 0.67 25.08
CA ASN A 37 -6.63 0.38 26.41
C ASN A 37 -6.25 -1.09 26.61
N GLN A 38 -6.84 -2.01 25.85
CA GLN A 38 -6.54 -3.44 25.88
C GLN A 38 -5.34 -3.82 25.02
N CYS A 39 -4.90 -2.95 24.11
CA CYS A 39 -3.75 -3.17 23.23
C CYS A 39 -2.42 -3.04 23.99
N ASN A 40 -1.40 -3.79 23.54
CA ASN A 40 -0.02 -3.55 23.96
C ASN A 40 0.55 -2.26 23.31
N ASP A 41 1.74 -1.83 23.74
CA ASP A 41 2.29 -0.54 23.30
C ASP A 41 2.50 -0.46 21.78
N ASN A 42 3.02 -1.49 21.13
CA ASN A 42 3.21 -1.51 19.69
C ASN A 42 1.88 -1.51 18.91
N GLN A 43 0.90 -2.28 19.39
CA GLN A 43 -0.45 -2.24 18.85
C GLN A 43 -1.06 -0.85 18.98
N LYS A 44 -0.90 -0.19 20.13
CA LYS A 44 -1.40 1.18 20.35
C LYS A 44 -0.83 2.18 19.36
N VAL A 45 0.49 2.14 19.11
CA VAL A 45 1.12 3.03 18.13
C VAL A 45 0.54 2.81 16.73
N CYS A 46 0.50 1.56 16.27
CA CYS A 46 -0.05 1.22 14.96
C CYS A 46 -1.54 1.57 14.83
N MET A 47 -2.36 1.25 15.83
CA MET A 47 -3.79 1.54 15.82
C MET A 47 -4.06 3.06 15.85
N LYS A 48 -3.32 3.82 16.64
CA LYS A 48 -3.42 5.28 16.64
C LYS A 48 -3.03 5.88 15.30
N TYR A 49 -1.97 5.36 14.67
CA TYR A 49 -1.59 5.75 13.33
C TYR A 49 -2.71 5.49 12.32
N LEU A 50 -3.29 4.28 12.31
CA LEU A 50 -4.38 3.94 11.40
C LEU A 50 -5.62 4.82 11.64
N TYR A 51 -6.11 4.91 12.89
CA TYR A 51 -7.28 5.73 13.21
C TYR A 51 -7.07 7.23 12.96
N GLY A 52 -5.82 7.69 13.05
CA GLY A 52 -5.46 9.08 12.80
C GLY A 52 -5.37 9.45 11.33
N THR A 53 -5.29 8.45 10.43
CA THR A 53 -5.05 8.68 9.00
C THR A 53 -6.08 8.02 8.08
N MET A 54 -6.93 7.13 8.62
CA MET A 54 -7.91 6.42 7.80
C MET A 54 -9.08 7.31 7.35
N PRO A 55 -9.71 7.00 6.21
CA PRO A 55 -10.95 7.65 5.80
C PRO A 55 -12.04 7.57 6.87
N ILE A 56 -12.79 8.66 7.06
CA ILE A 56 -13.89 8.72 8.05
C ILE A 56 -14.92 7.62 7.80
N SER A 57 -15.17 7.28 6.54
CA SER A 57 -16.04 6.16 6.17
C SER A 57 -15.59 4.84 6.76
N ASP A 58 -14.27 4.61 6.88
CA ASP A 58 -13.73 3.37 7.41
C ASP A 58 -13.90 3.30 8.94
N ILE A 59 -13.75 4.43 9.62
CA ILE A 59 -14.06 4.54 11.05
C ILE A 59 -15.53 4.17 11.31
N ALA A 60 -16.44 4.59 10.43
CA ALA A 60 -17.87 4.34 10.57
C ALA A 60 -18.29 2.91 10.22
N ASN A 61 -17.66 2.31 9.20
CA ASN A 61 -18.16 1.08 8.57
C ASN A 61 -17.48 -0.20 9.03
N TYR A 62 -16.28 -0.12 9.65
CA TYR A 62 -15.51 -1.31 10.02
C TYR A 62 -15.23 -1.37 11.52
N ASP A 63 -15.22 -2.58 12.06
CA ASP A 63 -14.95 -2.82 13.47
C ASP A 63 -13.47 -2.64 13.83
N PHE A 64 -13.20 -2.21 15.05
CA PHE A 64 -11.84 -2.11 15.61
C PHE A 64 -11.05 -3.40 15.46
N SER A 65 -11.69 -4.54 15.67
CA SER A 65 -11.07 -5.87 15.58
C SER A 65 -10.52 -6.19 14.19
N LEU A 66 -11.12 -5.64 13.12
CA LEU A 66 -10.62 -5.81 11.75
C LEU A 66 -9.26 -5.14 11.60
N PHE A 67 -9.14 -3.88 12.01
CA PHE A 67 -7.88 -3.15 11.94
C PHE A 67 -6.81 -3.74 12.85
N LEU A 68 -7.20 -4.22 14.04
CA LEU A 68 -6.28 -4.91 14.95
C LEU A 68 -5.67 -6.17 14.32
N LYS A 69 -6.43 -6.93 13.53
CA LYS A 69 -5.88 -8.08 12.76
C LYS A 69 -4.83 -7.67 11.74
N TYR A 70 -5.00 -6.54 11.06
CA TYR A 70 -3.99 -5.98 10.18
C TYR A 70 -2.72 -5.58 10.93
N VAL A 71 -2.89 -4.93 12.09
CA VAL A 71 -1.78 -4.55 12.98
C VAL A 71 -1.04 -5.79 13.48
N ASP A 72 -1.76 -6.79 14.00
CA ASP A 72 -1.16 -8.03 14.51
C ASP A 72 -0.39 -8.77 13.44
N HIS A 73 -0.94 -8.80 12.22
CA HIS A 73 -0.26 -9.41 11.09
C HIS A 73 1.00 -8.64 10.69
N ALA A 74 0.95 -7.32 10.62
CA ALA A 74 2.11 -6.51 10.28
C ALA A 74 3.23 -6.61 11.34
N LEU A 75 2.88 -6.57 12.62
CA LEU A 75 3.83 -6.77 13.72
C LEU A 75 4.45 -8.18 13.69
N PHE A 76 3.64 -9.21 13.42
CA PHE A 76 4.13 -10.57 13.18
C PHE A 76 5.15 -10.62 12.05
N LEU A 77 4.89 -9.96 10.92
CA LEU A 77 5.82 -9.91 9.79
C LEU A 77 7.13 -9.20 10.16
N ARG A 78 7.05 -8.10 10.90
CA ARG A 78 8.23 -7.35 11.33
C ARG A 78 9.16 -8.18 12.23
N GLU A 79 8.62 -9.11 12.99
CA GLU A 79 9.39 -10.02 13.85
C GLU A 79 9.92 -11.27 13.13
N ASN A 80 9.13 -11.80 12.17
CA ASN A 80 9.33 -13.16 11.67
C ASN A 80 9.76 -13.25 10.20
N THR A 81 9.76 -12.12 9.47
CA THR A 81 10.14 -12.11 8.04
C THR A 81 11.54 -11.55 7.89
N PRO A 82 12.46 -12.20 7.15
CA PRO A 82 13.86 -11.80 7.07
C PRO A 82 14.10 -10.34 6.68
N TRP A 83 13.29 -9.83 5.75
CA TRP A 83 13.43 -8.47 5.22
C TRP A 83 12.61 -7.40 5.96
N CYS A 84 11.55 -7.79 6.68
CA CYS A 84 10.62 -6.80 7.23
C CYS A 84 11.17 -6.07 8.47
N LYS A 85 12.17 -6.67 9.14
CA LYS A 85 12.77 -6.15 10.36
C LYS A 85 13.43 -4.78 10.19
N ASP A 86 14.12 -4.60 9.07
CA ASP A 86 14.97 -3.42 8.80
C ASP A 86 14.31 -2.40 7.86
N ILE A 87 13.03 -2.58 7.52
CA ILE A 87 12.27 -1.62 6.72
C ILE A 87 12.11 -0.31 7.50
N PRO A 88 12.38 0.87 6.89
CA PRO A 88 12.12 2.17 7.49
C PRO A 88 10.68 2.30 8.00
N GLU A 89 10.47 3.07 9.06
CA GLU A 89 9.16 3.14 9.74
C GLU A 89 8.07 3.70 8.84
N ASP A 90 8.36 4.73 8.06
CA ASP A 90 7.42 5.34 7.11
C ASP A 90 7.01 4.34 6.01
N ILE A 91 7.99 3.62 5.44
CA ILE A 91 7.74 2.56 4.45
C ILE A 91 6.93 1.43 5.05
N PHE A 92 7.27 0.99 6.27
CA PHE A 92 6.52 -0.06 6.97
C PHE A 92 5.08 0.33 7.22
N LEU A 93 4.84 1.53 7.74
CA LEU A 93 3.50 1.99 8.09
C LEU A 93 2.61 2.17 6.86
N ASN A 94 3.13 2.83 5.83
CA ASN A 94 2.33 3.15 4.65
C ASN A 94 2.17 1.96 3.69
N HIS A 95 3.15 1.06 3.62
CA HIS A 95 3.25 0.09 2.54
C HIS A 95 3.31 -1.38 2.98
N VAL A 96 3.33 -1.66 4.30
CA VAL A 96 3.14 -3.01 4.87
C VAL A 96 1.93 -3.03 5.78
N LEU A 97 1.91 -2.17 6.81
CA LEU A 97 0.83 -2.10 7.79
C LEU A 97 -0.48 -1.66 7.16
N TYR A 98 -0.47 -0.57 6.37
CA TYR A 98 -1.70 0.07 5.93
C TYR A 98 -2.60 -0.88 5.16
N TYR A 99 -3.87 -0.96 5.58
CA TYR A 99 -4.83 -1.96 5.12
C TYR A 99 -5.43 -1.60 3.75
N ARG A 100 -5.69 -0.30 3.48
CA ARG A 100 -6.33 0.21 2.28
C ARG A 100 -5.31 0.49 1.17
N ILE A 101 -5.71 0.24 -0.07
CA ILE A 101 -4.89 0.45 -1.26
C ILE A 101 -5.60 1.42 -2.21
N ASN A 102 -6.89 1.21 -2.45
CA ASN A 102 -7.73 2.01 -3.33
C ASN A 102 -9.09 2.29 -2.62
N ASN A 103 -10.20 2.10 -3.29
CA ASN A 103 -11.56 2.26 -2.78
C ASN A 103 -12.30 0.93 -2.58
N GLU A 104 -11.54 -0.16 -2.48
CA GLU A 104 -12.04 -1.51 -2.23
C GLU A 104 -12.73 -1.64 -0.86
N ASP A 105 -13.67 -2.58 -0.76
CA ASP A 105 -14.18 -3.03 0.54
C ASP A 105 -13.08 -3.75 1.31
N ILE A 106 -12.90 -3.38 2.58
CA ILE A 106 -11.86 -3.95 3.43
C ILE A 106 -12.33 -5.28 4.01
N VAL A 107 -11.50 -6.29 3.82
CA VAL A 107 -11.77 -7.67 4.27
C VAL A 107 -10.56 -8.24 5.00
N ASP A 108 -10.80 -9.07 6.00
CA ASP A 108 -9.74 -9.79 6.71
C ASP A 108 -9.15 -10.88 5.80
N CYS A 109 -7.99 -10.62 5.21
CA CYS A 109 -7.40 -11.51 4.21
C CYS A 109 -5.87 -11.67 4.30
N ARG A 110 -5.18 -10.79 5.05
CA ARG A 110 -3.71 -10.77 5.07
C ARG A 110 -3.11 -12.09 5.56
N ARG A 111 -3.68 -12.68 6.60
CA ARG A 111 -3.20 -13.96 7.14
C ARG A 111 -3.47 -15.12 6.17
N ASP A 112 -4.59 -15.08 5.46
CA ASP A 112 -4.92 -16.11 4.46
C ASP A 112 -3.94 -16.06 3.29
N PHE A 113 -3.66 -14.88 2.74
CA PHE A 113 -2.65 -14.72 1.70
C PHE A 113 -1.25 -15.11 2.17
N TYR A 114 -0.87 -14.78 3.41
CA TYR A 114 0.39 -15.26 3.97
C TYR A 114 0.47 -16.80 3.97
N ASN A 115 -0.59 -17.46 4.42
CA ASN A 115 -0.63 -18.92 4.49
C ASN A 115 -0.59 -19.59 3.11
N LEU A 116 -1.06 -18.91 2.06
CA LEU A 116 -0.96 -19.39 0.67
C LEU A 116 0.42 -19.11 0.06
N CYS A 117 0.99 -17.93 0.29
CA CYS A 117 2.16 -17.43 -0.42
C CYS A 117 3.49 -17.77 0.27
N TRP A 118 3.56 -17.73 1.61
CA TRP A 118 4.80 -17.99 2.32
C TRP A 118 5.36 -19.41 2.07
N PRO A 119 4.54 -20.49 2.12
CA PRO A 119 5.01 -21.83 1.77
C PRO A 119 5.54 -21.92 0.33
N ARG A 120 4.95 -21.20 -0.62
CA ARG A 120 5.46 -21.14 -1.99
C ARG A 120 6.86 -20.54 -2.05
N LEU A 121 7.09 -19.41 -1.37
CA LEU A 121 8.41 -18.77 -1.29
C LEU A 121 9.46 -19.69 -0.65
N VAL A 122 9.08 -20.40 0.42
CA VAL A 122 9.95 -21.40 1.08
C VAL A 122 10.30 -22.52 0.11
N ASN A 123 9.33 -23.10 -0.57
CA ASN A 123 9.52 -24.21 -1.51
C ASN A 123 10.35 -23.79 -2.73
N ALA A 124 10.22 -22.55 -3.17
CA ALA A 124 11.02 -21.97 -4.27
C ALA A 124 12.42 -21.51 -3.84
N GLY A 125 12.74 -21.53 -2.53
CA GLY A 125 14.00 -21.03 -1.99
C GLY A 125 14.16 -19.50 -2.09
N LYS A 126 13.05 -18.75 -2.14
CA LYS A 126 13.03 -17.30 -2.38
C LYS A 126 12.80 -16.47 -1.11
N THR A 127 13.14 -16.99 0.05
CA THR A 127 12.96 -16.31 1.34
C THR A 127 14.14 -15.47 1.80
N SER A 128 15.26 -15.49 1.07
CA SER A 128 16.48 -14.73 1.39
C SER A 128 16.61 -13.41 0.65
N SER A 129 15.84 -13.21 -0.42
CA SER A 129 15.87 -12.00 -1.24
C SER A 129 14.47 -11.49 -1.49
N MET A 130 14.20 -10.23 -1.08
CA MET A 130 12.91 -9.58 -1.30
C MET A 130 12.58 -9.43 -2.78
N LYS A 131 13.59 -9.10 -3.60
CA LYS A 131 13.49 -9.02 -5.06
C LYS A 131 13.04 -10.33 -5.70
N GLU A 132 13.69 -11.44 -5.34
CA GLU A 132 13.33 -12.75 -5.87
C GLU A 132 11.95 -13.20 -5.37
N ALA A 133 11.62 -12.89 -4.13
CA ALA A 133 10.30 -13.15 -3.57
C ALA A 133 9.21 -12.35 -4.32
N ALA A 134 9.46 -11.08 -4.63
CA ALA A 134 8.53 -10.25 -5.39
C ALA A 134 8.27 -10.83 -6.79
N LEU A 135 9.29 -11.23 -7.52
CA LEU A 135 9.14 -11.87 -8.83
C LEU A 135 8.31 -13.17 -8.73
N GLU A 136 8.60 -14.04 -7.77
CA GLU A 136 7.87 -15.30 -7.55
C GLU A 136 6.40 -15.06 -7.18
N LEU A 137 6.13 -14.05 -6.35
CA LEU A 137 4.75 -13.70 -5.98
C LEU A 137 3.96 -13.13 -7.15
N ASN A 138 4.60 -12.40 -8.06
CA ASN A 138 3.91 -11.90 -9.24
C ASN A 138 3.50 -13.05 -10.19
N TYR A 139 4.32 -14.11 -10.30
CA TYR A 139 3.91 -15.35 -10.96
C TYR A 139 2.72 -16.00 -10.27
N TRP A 140 2.73 -16.06 -8.92
CA TRP A 140 1.59 -16.58 -8.19
C TRP A 140 0.32 -15.75 -8.43
N CYS A 141 0.43 -14.43 -8.47
CA CYS A 141 -0.70 -13.56 -8.79
C CYS A 141 -1.24 -13.83 -10.19
N PHE A 142 -0.37 -13.97 -11.19
CA PHE A 142 -0.74 -14.32 -12.56
C PHE A 142 -1.45 -15.68 -12.67
N GLU A 143 -1.02 -16.68 -11.91
CA GLU A 143 -1.68 -18.00 -11.87
C GLU A 143 -3.10 -17.93 -11.29
N ASN A 144 -3.42 -16.90 -10.49
CA ASN A 144 -4.67 -16.78 -9.74
C ASN A 144 -5.58 -15.63 -10.21
N ALA A 145 -5.10 -14.72 -11.04
CA ALA A 145 -5.90 -13.64 -11.60
C ALA A 145 -5.43 -13.30 -13.01
N THR A 146 -6.38 -12.97 -13.89
CA THR A 146 -6.11 -12.52 -15.25
C THR A 146 -6.89 -11.25 -15.55
N TYR A 147 -6.35 -10.43 -16.46
CA TYR A 147 -7.04 -9.22 -16.87
C TYR A 147 -8.38 -9.51 -17.52
N ARG A 148 -9.40 -8.85 -17.00
CA ARG A 148 -10.72 -8.79 -17.62
C ARG A 148 -11.39 -7.47 -17.27
N LEU A 149 -11.98 -6.82 -18.25
CA LEU A 149 -12.76 -5.62 -18.02
C LEU A 149 -13.94 -5.94 -17.07
N THR A 150 -14.04 -5.17 -16.00
CA THR A 150 -15.11 -5.24 -15.00
C THR A 150 -15.88 -3.91 -14.97
N ASP A 151 -16.83 -3.75 -14.05
CA ASP A 151 -17.46 -2.46 -13.78
C ASP A 151 -16.48 -1.51 -13.03
N GLU A 152 -16.91 -0.29 -12.71
CA GLU A 152 -16.04 0.72 -12.08
C GLU A 152 -15.76 0.47 -10.59
N ARG A 153 -16.39 -0.52 -9.97
CA ARG A 153 -16.17 -0.85 -8.55
C ARG A 153 -14.92 -1.69 -8.39
N THR A 154 -14.03 -1.28 -7.49
CA THR A 154 -12.85 -2.07 -7.18
C THR A 154 -13.22 -3.25 -6.27
N ALA A 155 -13.17 -4.46 -6.83
CA ALA A 155 -13.38 -5.67 -6.07
C ALA A 155 -12.29 -5.84 -5.01
N ASN A 156 -12.69 -6.34 -3.81
CA ASN A 156 -11.70 -6.66 -2.79
C ASN A 156 -10.83 -7.86 -3.19
N PRO A 157 -9.64 -8.04 -2.60
CA PRO A 157 -8.68 -9.06 -3.01
C PRO A 157 -9.20 -10.50 -2.93
N LEU A 158 -10.07 -10.83 -1.97
CA LEU A 158 -10.68 -12.17 -1.90
C LEU A 158 -11.67 -12.41 -3.03
N THR A 159 -12.36 -11.37 -3.47
CA THR A 159 -13.26 -11.46 -4.63
C THR A 159 -12.45 -11.70 -5.90
N VAL A 160 -11.35 -10.95 -6.11
CA VAL A 160 -10.45 -11.18 -7.26
C VAL A 160 -9.92 -12.61 -7.27
N LEU A 161 -9.44 -13.11 -6.13
CA LEU A 161 -8.97 -14.50 -6.00
C LEU A 161 -10.06 -15.53 -6.37
N ARG A 162 -11.30 -15.32 -5.91
CA ARG A 162 -12.43 -16.25 -6.17
C ARG A 162 -12.89 -16.23 -7.61
N CYS A 163 -12.90 -15.05 -8.22
CA CYS A 163 -13.34 -14.87 -9.62
C CYS A 163 -12.22 -15.19 -10.61
N ALA A 164 -10.96 -15.16 -10.18
CA ALA A 164 -9.76 -15.32 -10.99
C ALA A 164 -9.60 -14.26 -12.11
N TYR A 165 -10.18 -13.07 -11.94
CA TYR A 165 -10.00 -11.97 -12.86
C TYR A 165 -10.24 -10.60 -12.20
N GLY A 166 -9.72 -9.56 -12.85
CA GLY A 166 -9.95 -8.17 -12.52
C GLY A 166 -9.45 -7.25 -13.64
N ARG A 167 -9.84 -5.96 -13.62
CA ARG A 167 -9.16 -4.94 -14.41
C ARG A 167 -7.85 -4.51 -13.71
N CYS A 168 -7.02 -3.72 -14.37
CA CYS A 168 -5.70 -3.31 -13.84
C CYS A 168 -5.75 -2.71 -12.40
N GLY A 169 -6.79 -1.93 -12.07
CA GLY A 169 -6.98 -1.39 -10.71
C GLY A 169 -7.25 -2.46 -9.66
N GLU A 170 -7.94 -3.54 -10.03
CA GLU A 170 -8.25 -4.68 -9.16
C GLU A 170 -7.07 -5.65 -9.06
N GLU A 171 -6.39 -5.93 -10.18
CA GLU A 171 -5.18 -6.74 -10.19
C GLU A 171 -4.06 -6.11 -9.36
N SER A 172 -3.89 -4.79 -9.46
CA SER A 172 -2.89 -4.07 -8.65
C SER A 172 -3.28 -3.99 -7.17
N THR A 173 -4.56 -3.86 -6.82
CA THR A 173 -5.03 -3.96 -5.43
C THR A 173 -4.82 -5.36 -4.87
N PHE A 174 -5.11 -6.40 -5.65
CA PHE A 174 -4.89 -7.79 -5.30
C PHE A 174 -3.40 -8.09 -5.08
N ALA A 175 -2.55 -7.78 -6.05
CA ALA A 175 -1.11 -8.00 -5.95
C ALA A 175 -0.49 -7.22 -4.77
N THR A 176 -0.85 -5.93 -4.58
CA THR A 176 -0.39 -5.15 -3.41
C THR A 176 -0.76 -5.83 -2.10
N THR A 177 -1.98 -6.38 -1.98
CA THR A 177 -2.39 -7.10 -0.78
C THR A 177 -1.59 -8.37 -0.55
N VAL A 178 -1.36 -9.15 -1.61
CA VAL A 178 -0.55 -10.38 -1.57
C VAL A 178 0.88 -10.08 -1.10
N PHE A 179 1.52 -9.10 -1.68
CA PHE A 179 2.89 -8.72 -1.34
C PHE A 179 3.01 -8.18 0.08
N ARG A 180 2.11 -7.29 0.49
CA ARG A 180 2.06 -6.79 1.88
C ARG A 180 1.80 -7.91 2.87
N SER A 181 1.11 -8.98 2.48
CA SER A 181 0.81 -10.11 3.37
C SER A 181 2.03 -10.93 3.76
N VAL A 182 3.12 -10.87 2.99
CA VAL A 182 4.42 -11.48 3.31
C VAL A 182 5.49 -10.46 3.72
N GLY A 183 5.10 -9.21 3.97
CA GLY A 183 5.98 -8.16 4.46
C GLY A 183 6.83 -7.47 3.40
N ILE A 184 6.47 -7.56 2.12
CA ILE A 184 7.09 -6.79 1.04
C ILE A 184 6.33 -5.46 0.92
N PRO A 185 6.97 -4.30 1.19
CA PRO A 185 6.33 -3.02 1.01
C PRO A 185 5.95 -2.81 -0.45
N THR A 186 4.67 -2.52 -0.68
CA THR A 186 4.12 -2.44 -2.02
C THR A 186 3.09 -1.33 -2.10
N ARG A 187 3.07 -0.60 -3.20
CA ARG A 187 2.08 0.44 -3.48
C ARG A 187 1.49 0.30 -4.88
N GLN A 188 0.24 0.73 -5.03
CA GLN A 188 -0.40 0.85 -6.32
C GLN A 188 0.09 2.13 -6.99
N ILE A 189 0.43 2.02 -8.27
CA ILE A 189 0.80 3.13 -9.14
C ILE A 189 -0.28 3.30 -10.19
N TYR A 190 -0.53 4.55 -10.56
CA TYR A 190 -1.58 4.89 -11.51
C TYR A 190 -1.16 6.00 -12.45
N THR A 191 -1.44 5.81 -13.74
CA THR A 191 -1.46 6.87 -14.73
C THR A 191 -2.91 7.09 -15.19
N PRO A 192 -3.48 8.29 -15.00
CA PRO A 192 -4.89 8.55 -15.32
C PRO A 192 -5.14 8.59 -16.82
N ARG A 193 -4.13 8.87 -17.61
CA ARG A 193 -4.22 8.95 -19.06
C ARG A 193 -2.88 8.76 -19.73
N TRP A 194 -2.84 7.92 -20.75
CA TRP A 194 -1.68 7.80 -21.61
C TRP A 194 -1.58 8.96 -22.62
N PRO A 195 -0.37 9.38 -23.03
CA PRO A 195 -0.21 10.48 -24.00
C PRO A 195 -0.67 10.09 -25.42
N HIS A 196 -0.82 8.81 -25.74
CA HIS A 196 -1.11 8.29 -27.07
C HIS A 196 -2.52 7.72 -27.21
N CYS A 197 -3.28 7.58 -26.13
CA CYS A 197 -4.65 7.09 -26.17
C CYS A 197 -5.46 7.55 -24.95
N ASP A 198 -6.77 7.51 -25.07
CA ASP A 198 -7.71 7.89 -24.00
C ASP A 198 -7.99 6.69 -23.10
N ASP A 199 -6.93 6.22 -22.45
CA ASP A 199 -6.98 5.09 -21.51
C ASP A 199 -6.05 5.35 -20.34
N ASN A 200 -6.25 4.63 -19.24
CA ASN A 200 -5.48 4.67 -18.01
C ASN A 200 -4.81 3.33 -17.75
N HIS A 201 -3.92 3.29 -16.75
CA HIS A 201 -3.36 2.03 -16.29
C HIS A 201 -2.97 2.09 -14.82
N ALA A 202 -3.04 0.94 -14.15
CA ALA A 202 -2.58 0.74 -12.80
C ALA A 202 -1.65 -0.47 -12.73
N TRP A 203 -0.56 -0.33 -11.99
CA TRP A 203 0.42 -1.38 -11.72
C TRP A 203 0.92 -1.28 -10.28
N ILE A 204 2.01 -1.95 -9.93
CA ILE A 204 2.57 -1.90 -8.59
C ILE A 204 4.04 -1.48 -8.59
N GLU A 205 4.47 -0.88 -7.48
CA GLU A 205 5.87 -0.77 -7.10
C GLU A 205 6.11 -1.54 -5.80
N VAL A 206 7.27 -2.19 -5.73
CA VAL A 206 7.78 -2.89 -4.54
C VAL A 206 9.04 -2.20 -4.05
N TRP A 207 9.17 -2.01 -2.75
CA TRP A 207 10.38 -1.46 -2.16
C TRP A 207 11.35 -2.59 -1.83
N CYS A 208 12.49 -2.63 -2.52
CA CYS A 208 13.54 -3.61 -2.34
C CYS A 208 14.91 -2.93 -2.37
N ASP A 209 15.84 -3.41 -1.55
CA ASP A 209 17.23 -2.95 -1.55
C ASP A 209 17.39 -1.42 -1.36
N GLY A 210 16.42 -0.78 -0.73
CA GLY A 210 16.44 0.65 -0.41
C GLY A 210 15.80 1.55 -1.46
N ASP A 211 15.16 1.01 -2.50
CA ASP A 211 14.48 1.79 -3.55
C ASP A 211 13.19 1.11 -4.03
N TRP A 212 12.37 1.87 -4.77
CA TRP A 212 11.17 1.41 -5.40
C TRP A 212 11.45 0.84 -6.79
N HIS A 213 10.85 -0.32 -7.09
CA HIS A 213 10.94 -1.02 -8.37
C HIS A 213 9.56 -1.38 -8.87
N TYR A 214 9.26 -1.19 -10.15
CA TYR A 214 7.95 -1.47 -10.67
C TYR A 214 7.80 -2.88 -11.27
N LEU A 215 6.54 -3.34 -11.26
CA LEU A 215 6.07 -4.59 -11.87
C LEU A 215 4.66 -4.36 -12.44
N GLY A 216 4.35 -4.97 -13.57
CA GLY A 216 2.95 -5.17 -13.98
C GLY A 216 2.25 -6.10 -12.99
N ALA A 217 1.11 -5.68 -12.43
CA ALA A 217 0.37 -6.49 -11.46
C ALA A 217 -0.26 -7.70 -12.14
N CYS A 218 0.02 -8.90 -11.65
CA CYS A 218 -0.37 -10.16 -12.30
C CYS A 218 0.22 -10.33 -13.73
N GLU A 219 1.26 -9.58 -14.05
CA GLU A 219 1.95 -9.59 -15.35
C GLU A 219 3.44 -9.89 -15.10
N PRO A 220 3.83 -11.16 -14.89
CA PRO A 220 5.18 -11.51 -14.48
C PRO A 220 6.21 -11.26 -15.58
N GLU A 221 7.35 -10.71 -15.15
CA GLU A 221 8.56 -10.56 -15.94
C GLU A 221 9.73 -11.24 -15.22
N GLU A 222 10.83 -11.48 -15.94
CA GLU A 222 12.02 -12.12 -15.37
C GLU A 222 12.81 -11.19 -14.42
N VAL A 223 12.60 -9.87 -14.56
CA VAL A 223 13.31 -8.83 -13.80
C VAL A 223 12.34 -7.74 -13.37
N LEU A 224 12.69 -7.01 -12.31
CA LEU A 224 12.02 -5.78 -11.92
C LEU A 224 12.28 -4.67 -12.96
N ASP A 225 11.51 -3.60 -12.89
CA ASP A 225 11.61 -2.42 -13.75
C ASP A 225 11.40 -2.72 -15.24
N LYS A 226 10.55 -3.72 -15.50
CA LYS A 226 10.14 -4.13 -16.84
C LYS A 226 8.65 -4.43 -16.88
N GLY A 227 8.00 -4.03 -17.96
CA GLY A 227 6.60 -4.31 -18.26
C GLY A 227 6.28 -3.84 -19.68
N TRP A 228 5.17 -4.32 -20.26
CA TRP A 228 4.73 -3.91 -21.59
C TRP A 228 4.53 -2.38 -21.69
N PHE A 229 4.18 -1.74 -20.58
CA PHE A 229 3.91 -0.30 -20.48
C PHE A 229 5.18 0.56 -20.31
N THR A 230 6.37 -0.01 -20.13
CA THR A 230 7.63 0.74 -19.87
C THR A 230 7.84 1.90 -20.85
N ALA A 231 7.70 1.64 -22.16
CA ALA A 231 7.88 2.67 -23.18
C ALA A 231 6.75 3.73 -23.19
N ALA A 232 5.55 3.39 -22.73
CA ALA A 232 4.45 4.33 -22.58
C ALA A 232 4.64 5.19 -21.32
N ALA A 233 5.06 4.56 -20.22
CA ALA A 233 5.33 5.24 -18.94
C ALA A 233 6.45 6.29 -19.06
N SER A 234 7.49 6.03 -19.84
CA SER A 234 8.58 7.00 -20.09
C SER A 234 8.14 8.29 -20.82
N ARG A 235 6.91 8.33 -21.30
CA ARG A 235 6.31 9.48 -21.98
C ARG A 235 5.03 9.97 -21.30
N ALA A 236 4.67 9.41 -20.17
CA ALA A 236 3.50 9.82 -19.42
C ALA A 236 3.64 11.26 -18.90
N MET A 237 2.53 11.96 -18.77
CA MET A 237 2.50 13.32 -18.22
C MET A 237 2.38 13.32 -16.70
N ILE A 238 1.79 12.26 -16.13
CA ILE A 238 1.66 12.06 -14.70
C ILE A 238 1.64 10.57 -14.41
N ILE A 239 2.43 10.16 -13.43
CA ILE A 239 2.40 8.86 -12.78
C ILE A 239 2.41 9.15 -11.29
N HIS A 240 1.47 8.55 -10.56
CA HIS A 240 1.34 8.85 -9.13
C HIS A 240 1.05 7.60 -8.30
N SER A 241 1.43 7.69 -7.03
CA SER A 241 0.97 6.81 -5.97
C SER A 241 -0.06 7.50 -5.09
N ARG A 242 -0.74 6.72 -4.27
CA ARG A 242 -1.72 7.19 -3.31
C ARG A 242 -1.38 6.65 -1.93
N MET A 243 -1.36 7.54 -0.93
CA MET A 243 -1.19 7.21 0.47
C MET A 243 -2.30 7.85 1.30
N PHE A 244 -2.49 7.36 2.51
CA PHE A 244 -3.52 7.85 3.44
C PHE A 244 -2.92 8.62 4.62
N SER A 245 -1.63 8.96 4.56
CA SER A 245 -0.95 9.84 5.51
C SER A 245 0.05 10.74 4.78
N ASP A 246 0.50 11.77 5.46
CA ASP A 246 1.62 12.62 5.05
C ASP A 246 2.94 12.26 5.77
N TYR A 247 2.97 11.12 6.50
CA TYR A 247 4.17 10.61 7.14
C TYR A 247 5.02 9.86 6.12
N VAL A 248 5.76 10.63 5.32
CA VAL A 248 6.59 10.13 4.24
C VAL A 248 7.90 10.89 4.20
N GLU A 249 8.98 10.18 3.92
CA GLU A 249 10.29 10.76 3.66
C GLU A 249 10.57 10.74 2.15
N ASN A 250 11.11 11.85 1.64
CA ASN A 250 11.60 11.96 0.26
C ASN A 250 10.57 11.76 -0.88
N GLU A 251 9.27 11.88 -0.59
CA GLU A 251 8.23 11.81 -1.62
C GLU A 251 7.82 13.22 -2.10
N GLU A 252 7.55 13.36 -3.39
CA GLU A 252 7.06 14.60 -3.99
C GLU A 252 5.52 14.64 -3.93
N ILE A 253 4.98 15.32 -2.92
CA ILE A 253 3.53 15.46 -2.76
C ILE A 253 2.99 16.43 -3.81
N VAL A 254 2.04 15.95 -4.63
CA VAL A 254 1.34 16.75 -5.64
C VAL A 254 0.16 17.47 -5.02
N THR A 255 -0.65 16.76 -4.26
CA THR A 255 -1.88 17.30 -3.67
C THR A 255 -2.39 16.38 -2.55
N HIS A 256 -3.31 16.94 -1.79
CA HIS A 256 -4.13 16.18 -0.84
C HIS A 256 -5.59 16.21 -1.31
N GLU A 257 -6.21 15.04 -1.42
CA GLU A 257 -7.63 14.87 -1.70
C GLU A 257 -8.32 14.30 -0.45
N GLY A 258 -8.81 15.18 0.41
CA GLY A 258 -9.29 14.78 1.73
C GLY A 258 -8.16 14.25 2.59
N LEU A 259 -8.25 12.98 3.00
CA LEU A 259 -7.18 12.28 3.75
C LEU A 259 -6.20 11.52 2.85
N THR A 260 -6.36 11.61 1.54
CA THR A 260 -5.47 10.93 0.59
C THR A 260 -4.38 11.86 0.13
N THR A 261 -3.14 11.42 0.25
CA THR A 261 -1.94 12.09 -0.26
C THR A 261 -1.56 11.49 -1.60
N ILE A 262 -1.46 12.33 -2.63
CA ILE A 262 -1.04 11.94 -3.98
C ILE A 262 0.42 12.34 -4.16
N CYS A 263 1.29 11.36 -4.47
CA CYS A 263 2.71 11.57 -4.70
C CYS A 263 3.07 11.39 -6.16
N ASN A 264 3.98 12.24 -6.65
CA ASN A 264 4.48 12.20 -8.02
C ASN A 264 5.60 11.17 -8.15
N GLU A 265 5.35 10.14 -8.97
CA GLU A 265 6.33 9.08 -9.22
C GLU A 265 6.96 9.18 -10.62
N LEU A 266 6.63 10.20 -11.40
CA LEU A 266 7.04 10.31 -12.80
C LEU A 266 8.56 10.20 -13.00
N LYS A 267 9.36 10.73 -12.07
CA LYS A 267 10.83 10.70 -12.12
C LYS A 267 11.43 9.28 -12.17
N ARG A 268 10.67 8.27 -11.73
CA ARG A 268 11.11 6.85 -11.77
C ARG A 268 10.95 6.22 -13.16
N TYR A 269 10.14 6.85 -14.01
CA TYR A 269 9.75 6.32 -15.33
C TYR A 269 10.27 7.15 -16.49
N ALA A 270 10.48 8.44 -16.30
CA ALA A 270 10.78 9.40 -17.36
C ALA A 270 11.85 10.39 -16.93
N ASP A 271 12.64 10.85 -17.91
CA ASP A 271 13.50 12.02 -17.73
C ASP A 271 12.61 13.25 -17.54
N THR A 272 12.75 13.93 -16.42
CA THR A 272 11.92 15.08 -16.06
C THR A 272 12.74 16.34 -15.87
N GLN A 273 12.10 17.49 -16.14
CA GLN A 273 12.66 18.81 -15.81
C GLN A 273 11.63 19.60 -15.00
N THR A 274 12.12 20.35 -14.02
CA THR A 274 11.26 21.24 -13.24
C THR A 274 11.01 22.53 -14.02
N PHE A 275 9.73 22.82 -14.26
CA PHE A 275 9.28 24.07 -14.86
C PHE A 275 8.40 24.83 -13.87
N SER A 276 8.78 26.07 -13.57
CA SER A 276 8.04 26.93 -12.64
C SER A 276 7.43 28.12 -13.36
N VAL A 277 6.14 28.35 -13.14
CA VAL A 277 5.41 29.51 -13.65
C VAL A 277 4.96 30.38 -12.48
N LYS A 278 5.35 31.64 -12.50
CA LYS A 278 4.83 32.64 -11.56
C LYS A 278 3.81 33.52 -12.28
N VAL A 279 2.55 33.40 -11.91
CA VAL A 279 1.50 34.32 -12.34
C VAL A 279 1.54 35.55 -11.43
N VAL A 280 1.64 36.73 -11.99
CA VAL A 280 1.58 38.00 -11.26
C VAL A 280 0.43 38.82 -11.80
N ASP A 281 -0.37 39.37 -10.90
CA ASP A 281 -1.35 40.40 -11.24
C ASP A 281 -0.64 41.73 -11.21
N ASN A 282 -0.66 42.45 -12.31
CA ASN A 282 -0.01 43.76 -12.44
C ASN A 282 -0.96 44.93 -12.09
N GLY A 283 -2.14 44.61 -11.46
CA GLY A 283 -3.05 45.63 -10.91
C GLY A 283 -3.72 46.49 -12.00
#